data_17a4a260cb10d44022ff9464a32bc515
#
_entry.id   17a4a260cb10d44022ff9464a32bc515
#
_cell.length_a   1.000
_cell.length_b   1.000
_cell.length_c   1.000
_cell.angle_alpha   90.00
_cell.angle_beta   90.00
_cell.angle_gamma   90.00
#
_symmetry.space_group_name_H-M   'P 1'
#
loop_
_entity.id
_entity.type
_entity.pdbx_description
1 polymer ?
#
loop_
_entity_poly.entity_id
_entity_poly.type
_entity_poly.pdbx_seq_one_letter_code
_entity_poly.pdbx_strand_id
1 'polypeptide(L)'
;LVLAKRTRRMTHVLDAKTMPEFFAKRYDDKGMSIFSAIVIFIFLTPYAASVYMGLSYLFNAVFPNVPYIWWMVIMAGLTAIYLSLGGYMATVLTDFIQGLIMIAGIVLVIFFVLSNEEVGGVQCGLTMLSVIPDVGKNLTSWYGGANWFDLLSLIVLTSLGTWGLPQMVQKFYAIKDEDAIKKGAIISTFFALVVAGGSYFMGGFVRLYCTLKEDGS
;
A
#
# COMPACT_ATOMS: atom_id res chain seq x y z
N LEU A 1 15.98 -5.54 4.48
CA LEU A 1 17.44 -5.56 4.29
C LEU A 1 18.02 -6.98 4.29
N VAL A 2 17.69 -7.81 5.28
CA VAL A 2 18.25 -9.18 5.38
C VAL A 2 17.82 -10.06 4.20
N LEU A 3 16.52 -10.09 3.92
CA LEU A 3 15.96 -10.89 2.82
C LEU A 3 16.39 -10.36 1.44
N ALA A 4 16.36 -9.05 1.24
CA ALA A 4 16.69 -8.44 -0.05
C ALA A 4 18.09 -8.81 -0.55
N LYS A 5 19.12 -8.75 0.33
CA LYS A 5 20.48 -9.15 -0.04
C LYS A 5 20.60 -10.63 -0.37
N ARG A 6 19.98 -11.49 0.45
CA ARG A 6 20.02 -12.94 0.22
C ARG A 6 19.28 -13.30 -1.07
N THR A 7 18.09 -12.76 -1.27
CA THR A 7 17.29 -12.97 -2.48
C THR A 7 18.07 -12.51 -3.72
N ARG A 8 18.63 -11.28 -3.70
CA ARG A 8 19.41 -10.76 -4.81
C ARG A 8 20.61 -11.63 -5.17
N ARG A 9 21.37 -12.08 -4.17
CA ARG A 9 22.52 -12.95 -4.38
C ARG A 9 22.11 -14.30 -4.97
N MET A 10 21.05 -14.91 -4.43
CA MET A 10 20.55 -16.20 -4.93
C MET A 10 19.97 -16.08 -6.34
N THR A 11 19.22 -15.04 -6.65
CA THR A 11 18.62 -14.84 -7.97
C THR A 11 19.69 -14.57 -9.03
N HIS A 12 20.77 -13.91 -8.66
CA HIS A 12 21.90 -13.70 -9.58
C HIS A 12 22.66 -14.99 -9.85
N VAL A 13 22.90 -15.82 -8.82
CA VAL A 13 23.58 -17.13 -8.98
C VAL A 13 22.72 -18.09 -9.81
N LEU A 14 21.42 -18.08 -9.62
CA LEU A 14 20.47 -18.95 -10.33
C LEU A 14 20.04 -18.37 -11.69
N ASP A 15 20.46 -17.15 -12.03
CA ASP A 15 19.99 -16.41 -13.22
C ASP A 15 18.46 -16.44 -13.37
N ALA A 16 17.76 -16.23 -12.25
CA ALA A 16 16.30 -16.25 -12.21
C ALA A 16 15.74 -14.83 -12.32
N LYS A 17 14.82 -14.63 -13.27
CA LYS A 17 14.19 -13.32 -13.55
C LYS A 17 12.81 -13.18 -12.92
N THR A 18 12.16 -14.29 -12.61
CA THR A 18 10.81 -14.32 -12.02
C THR A 18 10.79 -15.23 -10.80
N MET A 19 9.79 -15.02 -9.93
CA MET A 19 9.61 -15.84 -8.72
C MET A 19 9.34 -17.32 -9.04
N PRO A 20 8.47 -17.69 -10.00
CA PRO A 20 8.31 -19.08 -10.41
C PRO A 20 9.59 -19.71 -10.95
N GLU A 21 10.36 -18.97 -11.74
CA GLU A 21 11.66 -19.44 -12.25
C GLU A 21 12.69 -19.64 -11.14
N PHE A 22 12.69 -18.75 -10.14
CA PHE A 22 13.53 -18.89 -8.96
C PHE A 22 13.25 -20.20 -8.21
N PHE A 23 11.98 -20.54 -7.99
CA PHE A 23 11.61 -21.79 -7.34
C PHE A 23 11.98 -23.02 -8.19
N ALA A 24 11.74 -22.96 -9.52
CA ALA A 24 12.12 -24.04 -10.42
C ALA A 24 13.62 -24.33 -10.37
N LYS A 25 14.45 -23.30 -10.47
CA LYS A 25 15.91 -23.43 -10.43
C LYS A 25 16.46 -23.79 -9.06
N ARG A 26 15.77 -23.36 -7.97
CA ARG A 26 16.18 -23.66 -6.60
C ARG A 26 15.94 -25.10 -6.21
N TYR A 27 14.82 -25.67 -6.66
CA TYR A 27 14.40 -27.03 -6.32
C TYR A 27 14.64 -28.04 -7.45
N ASP A 28 15.16 -27.56 -8.59
CA ASP A 28 15.41 -28.34 -9.81
C ASP A 28 14.17 -29.12 -10.28
N ASP A 29 13.01 -28.45 -10.18
CA ASP A 29 11.71 -29.03 -10.52
C ASP A 29 10.83 -28.05 -11.27
N LYS A 30 10.40 -28.44 -12.48
CA LYS A 30 9.47 -27.66 -13.30
C LYS A 30 8.06 -27.59 -12.69
N GLY A 31 7.67 -28.61 -11.93
CA GLY A 31 6.37 -28.63 -11.23
C GLY A 31 6.26 -27.47 -10.24
N MET A 32 7.34 -27.13 -9.54
CA MET A 32 7.40 -26.00 -8.62
C MET A 32 7.19 -24.65 -9.34
N SER A 33 7.66 -24.52 -10.58
CA SER A 33 7.40 -23.32 -11.38
C SER A 33 5.92 -23.14 -11.69
N ILE A 34 5.29 -24.21 -12.16
CA ILE A 34 3.86 -24.21 -12.51
C ILE A 34 3.02 -23.96 -11.26
N PHE A 35 3.29 -24.68 -10.18
CA PHE A 35 2.57 -24.52 -8.92
C PHE A 35 2.66 -23.09 -8.38
N SER A 36 3.87 -22.52 -8.31
CA SER A 36 4.06 -21.16 -7.83
C SER A 36 3.42 -20.12 -8.75
N ALA A 37 3.44 -20.31 -10.07
CA ALA A 37 2.76 -19.42 -11.01
C ALA A 37 1.23 -19.43 -10.82
N ILE A 38 0.64 -20.60 -10.61
CA ILE A 38 -0.81 -20.76 -10.35
C ILE A 38 -1.17 -20.07 -9.02
N VAL A 39 -0.41 -20.33 -7.96
CA VAL A 39 -0.66 -19.71 -6.65
C VAL A 39 -0.57 -18.17 -6.75
N ILE A 40 0.48 -17.66 -7.39
CA ILE A 40 0.64 -16.21 -7.59
C ILE A 40 -0.56 -15.64 -8.37
N PHE A 41 -0.98 -16.28 -9.44
CA PHE A 41 -2.11 -15.81 -10.25
C PHE A 41 -3.41 -15.78 -9.46
N ILE A 42 -3.73 -16.86 -8.74
CA ILE A 42 -4.96 -16.96 -7.93
C ILE A 42 -5.02 -15.88 -6.85
N PHE A 43 -3.92 -15.62 -6.13
CA PHE A 43 -3.92 -14.67 -5.02
C PHE A 43 -3.69 -13.21 -5.45
N LEU A 44 -2.96 -12.96 -6.54
CA LEU A 44 -2.79 -11.60 -7.04
C LEU A 44 -4.03 -11.06 -7.74
N THR A 45 -4.87 -11.90 -8.32
CA THR A 45 -6.10 -11.44 -9.01
C THR A 45 -7.07 -10.73 -8.07
N PRO A 46 -7.48 -11.29 -6.90
CA PRO A 46 -8.32 -10.58 -5.94
C PRO A 46 -7.64 -9.32 -5.37
N TYR A 47 -6.32 -9.38 -5.15
CA TYR A 47 -5.56 -8.22 -4.71
C TYR A 47 -5.64 -7.07 -5.73
N ALA A 48 -5.39 -7.34 -7.01
CA ALA A 48 -5.51 -6.34 -8.06
C ALA A 48 -6.95 -5.79 -8.17
N ALA A 49 -7.95 -6.67 -8.06
CA ALA A 49 -9.36 -6.26 -8.07
C ALA A 49 -9.67 -5.28 -6.94
N SER A 50 -9.18 -5.53 -5.71
CA SER A 50 -9.41 -4.63 -4.57
C SER A 50 -8.79 -3.24 -4.77
N VAL A 51 -7.63 -3.15 -5.43
CA VAL A 51 -6.99 -1.87 -5.77
C VAL A 51 -7.85 -1.07 -6.76
N TYR A 52 -8.35 -1.74 -7.83
CA TYR A 52 -9.25 -1.09 -8.80
C TYR A 52 -10.57 -0.66 -8.18
N MET A 53 -11.12 -1.47 -7.27
CA MET A 53 -12.33 -1.10 -6.52
C MET A 53 -12.11 0.17 -5.69
N GLY A 54 -11.04 0.25 -4.91
CA GLY A 54 -10.73 1.43 -4.10
C GLY A 54 -10.62 2.70 -4.94
N LEU A 55 -9.90 2.64 -6.07
CA LEU A 55 -9.76 3.75 -6.98
C LEU A 55 -11.09 4.15 -7.64
N SER A 56 -11.91 3.16 -8.02
CA SER A 56 -13.22 3.40 -8.62
C SER A 56 -14.21 4.05 -7.66
N TYR A 57 -14.17 3.70 -6.38
CA TYR A 57 -14.96 4.38 -5.34
C TYR A 57 -14.55 5.84 -5.16
N LEU A 58 -13.25 6.14 -5.22
CA LEU A 58 -12.76 7.51 -5.17
C LEU A 58 -13.32 8.35 -6.33
N PHE A 59 -13.24 7.84 -7.56
CA PHE A 59 -13.79 8.54 -8.72
C PHE A 59 -15.31 8.65 -8.68
N ASN A 60 -16.00 7.63 -8.20
CA ASN A 60 -17.45 7.68 -8.04
C ASN A 60 -17.89 8.71 -7.00
N ALA A 61 -17.12 8.92 -5.92
CA ALA A 61 -17.38 9.97 -4.94
C ALA A 61 -17.25 11.38 -5.55
N VAL A 62 -16.31 11.58 -6.48
CA VAL A 62 -16.13 12.87 -7.18
C VAL A 62 -17.16 13.06 -8.31
N PHE A 63 -17.52 11.98 -9.00
CA PHE A 63 -18.45 11.98 -10.13
C PHE A 63 -19.61 10.99 -9.92
N PRO A 64 -20.60 11.34 -9.08
CA PRO A 64 -21.67 10.40 -8.67
C PRO A 64 -22.59 9.96 -9.83
N ASN A 65 -22.64 10.74 -10.90
CA ASN A 65 -23.49 10.46 -12.06
C ASN A 65 -22.99 9.29 -12.92
N VAL A 66 -21.76 8.83 -12.73
CA VAL A 66 -21.18 7.72 -13.49
C VAL A 66 -21.13 6.48 -12.60
N PRO A 67 -21.77 5.36 -12.96
CA PRO A 67 -21.70 4.12 -12.19
C PRO A 67 -20.26 3.66 -11.97
N TYR A 68 -19.94 3.21 -10.76
CA TYR A 68 -18.58 2.86 -10.36
C TYR A 68 -17.90 1.81 -11.28
N ILE A 69 -18.71 0.94 -11.89
CA ILE A 69 -18.21 -0.11 -12.79
C ILE A 69 -17.48 0.47 -14.02
N TRP A 70 -17.95 1.62 -14.53
CA TRP A 70 -17.29 2.28 -15.65
C TRP A 70 -15.91 2.82 -15.28
N TRP A 71 -15.77 3.35 -14.05
CA TRP A 71 -14.47 3.77 -13.55
C TRP A 71 -13.50 2.61 -13.43
N MET A 72 -13.97 1.45 -12.96
CA MET A 72 -13.16 0.24 -12.88
C MET A 72 -12.67 -0.21 -14.27
N VAL A 73 -13.56 -0.23 -15.28
CA VAL A 73 -13.21 -0.62 -16.65
C VAL A 73 -12.25 0.37 -17.29
N ILE A 74 -12.49 1.68 -17.12
CA ILE A 74 -11.60 2.73 -17.64
C ILE A 74 -10.19 2.60 -17.03
N MET A 75 -10.09 2.45 -15.70
CA MET A 75 -8.81 2.33 -15.01
C MET A 75 -8.07 1.05 -15.40
N ALA A 76 -8.77 -0.07 -15.49
CA ALA A 76 -8.19 -1.33 -15.93
C ALA A 76 -7.70 -1.24 -17.39
N GLY A 77 -8.49 -0.63 -18.27
CA GLY A 77 -8.14 -0.43 -19.68
C GLY A 77 -6.92 0.48 -19.85
N LEU A 78 -6.89 1.64 -19.18
CA LEU A 78 -5.75 2.55 -19.20
C LEU A 78 -4.48 1.87 -18.67
N THR A 79 -4.60 1.13 -17.56
CA THR A 79 -3.48 0.38 -16.99
C THR A 79 -2.96 -0.68 -17.97
N ALA A 80 -3.85 -1.44 -18.60
CA ALA A 80 -3.46 -2.45 -19.59
C ALA A 80 -2.75 -1.83 -20.79
N ILE A 81 -3.21 -0.69 -21.29
CA ILE A 81 -2.62 0.02 -22.43
C ILE A 81 -1.20 0.50 -22.06
N TYR A 82 -1.03 1.24 -20.97
CA TYR A 82 0.28 1.78 -20.65
C TYR A 82 1.30 0.72 -20.26
N LEU A 83 0.87 -0.39 -19.61
CA LEU A 83 1.73 -1.53 -19.31
C LEU A 83 2.19 -2.26 -20.57
N SER A 84 1.26 -2.46 -21.53
CA SER A 84 1.58 -3.16 -22.77
C SER A 84 2.53 -2.35 -23.66
N LEU A 85 2.39 -1.03 -23.69
CA LEU A 85 3.23 -0.14 -24.49
C LEU A 85 4.56 0.21 -23.81
N GLY A 86 4.55 0.42 -22.50
CA GLY A 86 5.69 0.97 -21.78
C GLY A 86 6.59 -0.05 -21.09
N GLY A 87 6.11 -1.24 -20.84
CA GLY A 87 6.84 -2.29 -20.14
C GLY A 87 7.31 -1.89 -18.73
N TYR A 88 8.31 -2.62 -18.22
CA TYR A 88 8.79 -2.44 -16.84
C TYR A 88 9.41 -1.06 -16.57
N MET A 89 10.14 -0.50 -17.54
CA MET A 89 10.82 0.79 -17.34
C MET A 89 9.85 1.95 -17.24
N ALA A 90 8.79 1.96 -18.05
CA ALA A 90 7.74 2.96 -17.94
C ALA A 90 7.00 2.88 -16.60
N THR A 91 6.75 1.67 -16.11
CA THR A 91 6.13 1.46 -14.79
C THR A 91 6.99 2.05 -13.67
N VAL A 92 8.31 1.80 -13.67
CA VAL A 92 9.22 2.34 -12.66
C VAL A 92 9.26 3.87 -12.67
N LEU A 93 9.28 4.48 -13.86
CA LEU A 93 9.24 5.94 -13.99
C LEU A 93 7.92 6.53 -13.49
N THR A 94 6.81 5.89 -13.85
CA THR A 94 5.48 6.29 -13.39
C THR A 94 5.35 6.17 -11.88
N ASP A 95 5.80 5.05 -11.29
CA ASP A 95 5.82 4.83 -9.84
C ASP A 95 6.62 5.93 -9.11
N PHE A 96 7.75 6.35 -9.68
CA PHE A 96 8.56 7.41 -9.09
C PHE A 96 7.82 8.76 -9.08
N ILE A 97 7.24 9.16 -10.22
CA ILE A 97 6.47 10.41 -10.33
C ILE A 97 5.26 10.38 -9.39
N GLN A 98 4.51 9.29 -9.39
CA GLN A 98 3.36 9.10 -8.49
C GLN A 98 3.78 9.15 -7.03
N GLY A 99 4.94 8.58 -6.67
CA GLY A 99 5.49 8.66 -5.33
C GLY A 99 5.74 10.11 -4.87
N LEU A 100 6.27 10.95 -5.72
CA LEU A 100 6.45 12.38 -5.42
C LEU A 100 5.11 13.09 -5.23
N ILE A 101 4.13 12.81 -6.09
CA ILE A 101 2.77 13.35 -5.98
C ILE A 101 2.11 12.90 -4.67
N MET A 102 2.29 11.62 -4.27
CA MET A 102 1.75 11.10 -3.02
C MET A 102 2.32 11.81 -1.79
N ILE A 103 3.64 12.06 -1.75
CA ILE A 103 4.26 12.82 -0.64
C ILE A 103 3.67 14.23 -0.58
N ALA A 104 3.62 14.93 -1.71
CA ALA A 104 3.07 16.27 -1.76
C ALA A 104 1.59 16.27 -1.35
N GLY A 105 0.81 15.32 -1.86
CA GLY A 105 -0.61 15.18 -1.55
C GLY A 105 -0.88 14.95 -0.07
N ILE A 106 -0.18 14.00 0.57
CA ILE A 106 -0.40 13.73 1.99
C ILE A 106 0.00 14.91 2.89
N VAL A 107 1.10 15.59 2.56
CA VAL A 107 1.53 16.79 3.29
C VAL A 107 0.49 17.91 3.17
N LEU A 108 -0.04 18.14 1.97
CA LEU A 108 -1.10 19.14 1.74
C LEU A 108 -2.38 18.77 2.48
N VAL A 109 -2.82 17.52 2.43
CA VAL A 109 -4.03 17.08 3.16
C VAL A 109 -3.86 17.28 4.66
N ILE A 110 -2.74 16.87 5.24
CA ILE A 110 -2.45 17.09 6.66
C ILE A 110 -2.47 18.58 6.99
N PHE A 111 -1.82 19.40 6.17
CA PHE A 111 -1.77 20.83 6.37
C PHE A 111 -3.18 21.45 6.35
N PHE A 112 -3.99 21.16 5.33
CA PHE A 112 -5.34 21.72 5.23
C PHE A 112 -6.28 21.25 6.34
N VAL A 113 -6.21 19.97 6.72
CA VAL A 113 -7.07 19.45 7.80
C VAL A 113 -6.69 20.05 9.14
N LEU A 114 -5.41 20.16 9.45
CA LEU A 114 -4.96 20.77 10.71
C LEU A 114 -5.12 22.28 10.77
N SER A 115 -5.13 22.95 9.62
CA SER A 115 -5.37 24.40 9.51
C SER A 115 -6.86 24.76 9.50
N ASN A 116 -7.75 23.77 9.45
CA ASN A 116 -9.19 24.03 9.52
C ASN A 116 -9.56 24.52 10.93
N GLU A 117 -10.34 25.62 10.99
CA GLU A 117 -10.78 26.23 12.24
C GLU A 117 -11.60 25.27 13.11
N GLU A 118 -12.35 24.36 12.49
CA GLU A 118 -13.13 23.33 13.20
C GLU A 118 -12.24 22.33 13.94
N VAL A 119 -11.07 22.01 13.41
CA VAL A 119 -10.12 21.07 14.03
C VAL A 119 -9.21 21.77 15.04
N GLY A 120 -8.85 23.03 14.77
CA GLY A 120 -8.03 23.85 15.66
C GLY A 120 -6.62 23.30 15.94
N GLY A 121 -6.04 22.55 14.98
CA GLY A 121 -4.72 21.95 15.09
C GLY A 121 -4.71 20.55 15.72
N VAL A 122 -3.49 19.99 15.87
CA VAL A 122 -3.30 18.60 16.32
C VAL A 122 -3.87 18.37 17.72
N GLN A 123 -3.60 19.27 18.66
CA GLN A 123 -3.97 19.06 20.06
C GLN A 123 -5.48 19.17 20.26
N CYS A 124 -6.13 20.14 19.64
CA CYS A 124 -7.57 20.29 19.68
C CYS A 124 -8.27 19.11 19.02
N GLY A 125 -7.81 18.71 17.82
CA GLY A 125 -8.35 17.56 17.10
C GLY A 125 -8.22 16.25 17.87
N LEU A 126 -7.09 15.99 18.56
CA LEU A 126 -6.92 14.82 19.41
C LEU A 126 -7.89 14.84 20.61
N THR A 127 -8.10 16.02 21.21
CA THR A 127 -9.08 16.18 22.28
C THR A 127 -10.49 15.89 21.79
N MET A 128 -10.87 16.40 20.62
CA MET A 128 -12.16 16.12 19.99
C MET A 128 -12.34 14.63 19.70
N LEU A 129 -11.31 13.96 19.17
CA LEU A 129 -11.34 12.51 18.96
C LEU A 129 -11.52 11.73 20.26
N SER A 130 -10.92 12.17 21.37
CA SER A 130 -11.01 11.48 22.67
C SER A 130 -12.42 11.49 23.27
N VAL A 131 -13.25 12.45 22.89
CA VAL A 131 -14.62 12.64 23.40
C VAL A 131 -15.66 11.85 22.60
N ILE A 132 -15.29 11.30 21.44
CA ILE A 132 -16.21 10.48 20.63
C ILE A 132 -16.69 9.29 21.46
N PRO A 133 -18.04 9.09 21.64
CA PRO A 133 -18.59 7.97 22.40
C PRO A 133 -18.07 6.62 21.89
N ASP A 134 -17.86 5.68 22.78
CA ASP A 134 -17.49 4.27 22.57
C ASP A 134 -16.11 4.02 21.95
N VAL A 135 -15.58 4.90 21.12
CA VAL A 135 -14.32 4.68 20.38
C VAL A 135 -13.21 5.68 20.72
N GLY A 136 -13.53 6.86 21.24
CA GLY A 136 -12.58 7.96 21.43
C GLY A 136 -11.36 7.59 22.28
N LYS A 137 -11.56 6.87 23.38
CA LYS A 137 -10.48 6.41 24.27
C LYS A 137 -9.54 5.42 23.56
N ASN A 138 -10.06 4.58 22.67
CA ASN A 138 -9.27 3.62 21.91
C ASN A 138 -8.49 4.32 20.77
N LEU A 139 -9.10 5.31 20.11
CA LEU A 139 -8.49 6.08 19.03
C LEU A 139 -7.30 6.92 19.49
N THR A 140 -7.35 7.45 20.70
CA THR A 140 -6.30 8.29 21.27
C THR A 140 -5.29 7.52 22.13
N SER A 141 -5.52 6.23 22.35
CA SER A 141 -4.62 5.36 23.08
C SER A 141 -3.43 4.93 22.20
N TRP A 142 -2.22 5.06 22.70
CA TRP A 142 -1.00 4.69 21.97
C TRP A 142 -0.87 3.18 21.69
N TYR A 143 -1.60 2.34 22.39
CA TYR A 143 -1.59 0.86 22.24
C TYR A 143 -2.95 0.30 21.75
N GLY A 144 -3.91 1.14 21.33
CA GLY A 144 -5.21 0.71 20.84
C GLY A 144 -6.26 0.39 21.91
N GLY A 145 -5.97 0.65 23.19
CA GLY A 145 -6.93 0.47 24.29
C GLY A 145 -7.39 -0.97 24.45
N ALA A 146 -8.71 -1.20 24.49
CA ALA A 146 -9.32 -2.53 24.63
C ALA A 146 -9.06 -3.44 23.42
N ASN A 147 -8.82 -2.87 22.25
CA ASN A 147 -8.63 -3.60 20.99
C ASN A 147 -7.13 -3.77 20.65
N TRP A 148 -6.25 -3.77 21.63
CA TRP A 148 -4.80 -3.88 21.40
C TRP A 148 -4.39 -5.13 20.61
N PHE A 149 -5.09 -6.24 20.80
CA PHE A 149 -4.79 -7.49 20.10
C PHE A 149 -5.14 -7.42 18.61
N ASP A 150 -6.27 -6.79 18.26
CA ASP A 150 -6.67 -6.56 16.86
C ASP A 150 -5.69 -5.61 16.19
N LEU A 151 -5.28 -4.56 16.88
CA LEU A 151 -4.25 -3.64 16.38
C LEU A 151 -2.91 -4.35 16.17
N LEU A 152 -2.48 -5.16 17.13
CA LEU A 152 -1.24 -5.96 17.00
C LEU A 152 -1.33 -6.95 15.83
N SER A 153 -2.45 -7.65 15.70
CA SER A 153 -2.69 -8.58 14.60
C SER A 153 -2.64 -7.88 13.24
N LEU A 154 -3.22 -6.69 13.15
CA LEU A 154 -3.18 -5.86 11.93
C LEU A 154 -1.75 -5.42 11.61
N ILE A 155 -0.99 -4.97 12.60
CA ILE A 155 0.42 -4.55 12.43
C ILE A 155 1.27 -5.75 11.95
N VAL A 156 1.10 -6.92 12.57
CA VAL A 156 1.83 -8.13 12.18
C VAL A 156 1.45 -8.55 10.76
N LEU A 157 0.16 -8.58 10.44
CA LEU A 157 -0.33 -8.95 9.11
C LEU A 157 0.19 -8.00 8.03
N THR A 158 0.10 -6.69 8.24
CA THR A 158 0.54 -5.70 7.26
C THR A 158 2.06 -5.64 7.13
N SER A 159 2.80 -5.86 8.21
CA SER A 159 4.26 -5.81 8.20
C SER A 159 4.89 -7.08 7.63
N LEU A 160 4.44 -8.27 8.08
CA LEU A 160 5.02 -9.54 7.64
C LEU A 160 4.39 -10.04 6.33
N GLY A 161 3.10 -9.80 6.11
CA GLY A 161 2.40 -10.24 4.91
C GLY A 161 2.99 -9.63 3.63
N THR A 162 3.46 -8.39 3.70
CA THR A 162 4.08 -7.72 2.55
C THR A 162 5.43 -8.30 2.15
N TRP A 163 6.13 -9.03 3.02
CA TRP A 163 7.44 -9.60 2.71
C TRP A 163 7.37 -10.70 1.65
N GLY A 164 6.27 -11.44 1.60
CA GLY A 164 6.04 -12.53 0.66
C GLY A 164 5.40 -12.12 -0.66
N LEU A 165 4.99 -10.85 -0.82
CA LEU A 165 4.33 -10.40 -2.04
C LEU A 165 5.27 -10.49 -3.25
N PRO A 166 4.88 -11.21 -4.32
CA PRO A 166 5.71 -11.40 -5.51
C PRO A 166 6.19 -10.09 -6.13
N GLN A 167 5.32 -9.08 -6.16
CA GLN A 167 5.62 -7.75 -6.67
C GLN A 167 6.72 -7.02 -5.87
N MET A 168 6.82 -7.27 -4.57
CA MET A 168 7.89 -6.69 -3.74
C MET A 168 9.21 -7.43 -3.96
N VAL A 169 9.15 -8.76 -4.04
CA VAL A 169 10.34 -9.60 -4.26
C VAL A 169 10.92 -9.36 -5.65
N GLN A 170 10.08 -9.19 -6.67
CA GLN A 170 10.51 -8.93 -8.04
C GLN A 170 11.34 -7.64 -8.18
N LYS A 171 11.07 -6.62 -7.36
CA LYS A 171 11.88 -5.39 -7.34
C LYS A 171 13.33 -5.66 -6.96
N PHE A 172 13.60 -6.67 -6.12
CA PHE A 172 14.97 -7.04 -5.74
C PHE A 172 15.77 -7.68 -6.88
N TYR A 173 15.10 -8.29 -7.86
CA TYR A 173 15.76 -8.87 -9.03
C TYR A 173 16.35 -7.79 -9.97
N ALA A 174 15.70 -6.64 -10.03
CA ALA A 174 16.09 -5.53 -10.89
C ALA A 174 17.18 -4.61 -10.28
N ILE A 175 17.53 -4.78 -9.00
CA ILE A 175 18.52 -3.92 -8.33
C ILE A 175 19.93 -4.23 -8.84
N LYS A 176 20.67 -3.18 -9.21
CA LYS A 176 21.98 -3.28 -9.86
C LYS A 176 23.08 -3.83 -8.92
N ASP A 177 23.16 -3.31 -7.69
CA ASP A 177 24.19 -3.65 -6.72
C ASP A 177 23.69 -3.71 -5.27
N GLU A 178 24.51 -4.24 -4.35
CA GLU A 178 24.14 -4.37 -2.92
C GLU A 178 24.07 -3.01 -2.19
N ASP A 179 24.83 -2.01 -2.62
CA ASP A 179 24.80 -0.69 -1.99
C ASP A 179 23.54 0.09 -2.36
N ALA A 180 23.02 -0.12 -3.57
CA ALA A 180 21.72 0.39 -3.97
C ALA A 180 20.59 -0.16 -3.09
N ILE A 181 20.70 -1.40 -2.59
CA ILE A 181 19.71 -1.98 -1.65
C ILE A 181 19.65 -1.17 -0.35
N LYS A 182 20.80 -0.77 0.20
CA LYS A 182 20.83 0.01 1.46
C LYS A 182 20.20 1.38 1.27
N LYS A 183 20.60 2.10 0.21
CA LYS A 183 20.06 3.42 -0.12
C LYS A 183 18.56 3.34 -0.40
N GLY A 184 18.13 2.38 -1.21
CA GLY A 184 16.73 2.15 -1.51
C GLY A 184 15.90 1.83 -0.26
N ALA A 185 16.44 1.03 0.68
CA ALA A 185 15.75 0.73 1.92
C ALA A 185 15.56 1.97 2.83
N ILE A 186 16.54 2.86 2.89
CA ILE A 186 16.41 4.12 3.66
C ILE A 186 15.35 5.01 3.03
N ILE A 187 15.41 5.21 1.72
CA ILE A 187 14.46 6.04 0.97
C ILE A 187 13.05 5.48 1.11
N SER A 188 12.86 4.16 0.91
CA SER A 188 11.54 3.54 1.02
C SER A 188 10.99 3.55 2.44
N THR A 189 11.85 3.45 3.47
CA THR A 189 11.42 3.58 4.87
C THR A 189 10.95 4.99 5.17
N PHE A 190 11.68 6.01 4.73
CA PHE A 190 11.27 7.41 4.88
C PHE A 190 9.96 7.68 4.14
N PHE A 191 9.85 7.21 2.89
CA PHE A 191 8.63 7.31 2.10
C PHE A 191 7.43 6.66 2.80
N ALA A 192 7.60 5.43 3.28
CA ALA A 192 6.56 4.70 3.99
C ALA A 192 6.14 5.41 5.29
N LEU A 193 7.08 5.98 6.02
CA LEU A 193 6.80 6.73 7.25
C LEU A 193 5.96 7.99 6.96
N VAL A 194 6.28 8.71 5.91
CA VAL A 194 5.54 9.93 5.54
C VAL A 194 4.17 9.58 4.96
N VAL A 195 4.11 8.67 3.98
CA VAL A 195 2.86 8.39 3.25
C VAL A 195 1.94 7.50 4.08
N ALA A 196 2.42 6.36 4.56
CA ALA A 196 1.59 5.46 5.34
C ALA A 196 1.27 6.04 6.73
N GLY A 197 2.28 6.59 7.43
CA GLY A 197 2.09 7.27 8.71
C GLY A 197 1.12 8.44 8.61
N GLY A 198 1.28 9.29 7.59
CA GLY A 198 0.37 10.39 7.30
C GLY A 198 -1.05 9.93 7.00
N SER A 199 -1.21 8.89 6.20
CA SER A 199 -2.53 8.33 5.86
C SER A 199 -3.24 7.73 7.08
N TYR A 200 -2.53 6.98 7.93
CA TYR A 200 -3.09 6.46 9.17
C TYR A 200 -3.46 7.57 10.16
N PHE A 201 -2.61 8.58 10.30
CA PHE A 201 -2.89 9.74 11.12
C PHE A 201 -4.16 10.45 10.64
N MET A 202 -4.28 10.70 9.34
CA MET A 202 -5.45 11.34 8.75
C MET A 202 -6.71 10.48 8.85
N GLY A 203 -6.59 9.14 8.78
CA GLY A 203 -7.70 8.21 8.96
C GLY A 203 -8.41 8.38 10.31
N GLY A 204 -7.67 8.75 11.36
CA GLY A 204 -8.25 9.14 12.65
C GLY A 204 -9.06 10.43 12.56
N PHE A 205 -8.51 11.46 11.91
CA PHE A 205 -9.15 12.78 11.80
C PHE A 205 -10.39 12.81 10.89
N VAL A 206 -10.47 11.91 9.90
CA VAL A 206 -11.69 11.77 9.06
C VAL A 206 -12.94 11.56 9.89
N ARG A 207 -12.84 10.90 11.05
CA ARG A 207 -13.98 10.68 11.95
C ARG A 207 -14.57 11.97 12.54
N LEU A 208 -13.82 13.07 12.54
CA LEU A 208 -14.35 14.37 12.99
C LEU A 208 -15.33 14.98 11.97
N TYR A 209 -15.22 14.58 10.71
CA TYR A 209 -16.06 15.06 9.61
C TYR A 209 -17.17 14.08 9.23
N CYS A 210 -17.09 12.82 9.68
CA CYS A 210 -18.11 11.82 9.41
C CYS A 210 -19.21 11.89 10.48
N THR A 211 -20.39 12.31 10.10
CA THR A 211 -21.60 12.05 10.88
C THR A 211 -21.95 10.57 10.72
N LEU A 212 -21.87 9.81 11.80
CA LEU A 212 -22.37 8.44 11.80
C LEU A 212 -23.87 8.47 11.47
N LYS A 213 -24.29 7.70 10.48
CA LYS A 213 -25.70 7.44 10.27
C LYS A 213 -26.26 6.69 11.48
N GLU A 214 -27.56 6.82 11.73
CA GLU A 214 -28.25 6.17 12.89
C GLU A 214 -28.07 4.64 12.90
N ASP A 215 -27.74 4.02 11.79
CA ASP A 215 -27.47 2.59 11.63
C ASP A 215 -26.00 2.19 11.89
N GLY A 216 -25.13 3.13 12.26
CA GLY A 216 -23.72 2.89 12.60
C GLY A 216 -22.79 2.67 11.41
N SER A 217 -23.24 2.87 10.15
CA SER A 217 -22.47 2.71 8.93
C SER A 217 -21.92 4.03 8.37
#